data_0164d641ca4aee4a686efae9b9471e94
#
_entry.id   0164d641ca4aee4a686efae9b9471e94
#
_cell.length_a   1.000
_cell.length_b   1.000
_cell.length_c   1.000
_cell.angle_alpha   90.00
_cell.angle_beta   90.00
_cell.angle_gamma   90.00
#
_symmetry.space_group_name_H-M   'P 1'
#
loop_
_entity.id
_entity.type
_entity.pdbx_description
1 polymer ?
#
loop_
_entity_poly.entity_id
_entity_poly.type
_entity_poly.pdbx_seq_one_letter_code
_entity_poly.pdbx_strand_id
1 'polypeptide(L)'
;MTEENALGGEPDNLDEYIANVLPEIDQFLANKGESLSNRPHRAACFMVEHCIESIDGETKDGFLVKEWFGVLLSSVLDWYECVYGDAIRSNAKKTHTAVLLVRNTPTALEVPLSFFSPLQDDGTRWFTFASDILPEEDPLSWLLRPPKLSLLEKEELRVIVTEAAETSVNIRRASNGTLTIHKDHSRSMKHASLMLQYLERAAQDILSNEASALSTAVWDANFAAEQAIKCYLNQSLSAKVPTLHDVRELAKLATAAARPQEVDDALKAMPSGTEAVRYRYSELPTPPLSLVMKFYRATLVICRHFLNAHPRNIRIDNARFRLRFPPMPGKSGGPKT
;
A
#
# COMPACT_ATOMS: atom_id res chain seq x y z
N MET A 1 51.63 -19.50 -6.01
CA MET A 1 50.88 -19.13 -7.25
C MET A 1 49.79 -18.21 -6.82
N THR A 2 50.02 -16.93 -6.96
CA THR A 2 49.08 -15.84 -6.69
C THR A 2 48.21 -15.68 -7.91
N GLU A 3 46.93 -15.96 -7.78
CA GLU A 3 45.93 -15.60 -8.79
C GLU A 3 45.85 -14.06 -8.83
N GLU A 4 46.47 -13.48 -9.87
CA GLU A 4 46.21 -12.10 -10.27
C GLU A 4 44.72 -12.04 -10.72
N ASN A 5 43.93 -11.36 -9.91
CA ASN A 5 42.57 -10.92 -10.34
C ASN A 5 42.73 -10.12 -11.61
N ALA A 6 42.19 -10.64 -12.71
CA ALA A 6 42.00 -9.91 -13.94
C ALA A 6 41.04 -8.75 -13.65
N LEU A 7 41.59 -7.57 -13.41
CA LEU A 7 40.87 -6.31 -13.49
C LEU A 7 40.36 -6.21 -14.92
N GLY A 8 39.03 -6.24 -15.10
CA GLY A 8 38.39 -6.03 -16.39
C GLY A 8 38.89 -4.75 -17.02
N GLY A 9 39.03 -4.74 -18.35
CA GLY A 9 39.42 -3.55 -19.11
C GLY A 9 38.56 -2.34 -18.76
N GLU A 10 39.07 -1.14 -19.10
CA GLU A 10 38.26 0.08 -18.94
C GLU A 10 36.93 -0.08 -19.67
N PRO A 11 35.77 0.30 -19.04
CA PRO A 11 34.48 0.13 -19.66
C PRO A 11 34.36 1.00 -20.92
N ASP A 12 33.91 0.39 -22.02
CA ASP A 12 33.81 1.06 -23.32
C ASP A 12 32.54 1.93 -23.45
N ASN A 13 31.56 1.76 -22.54
CA ASN A 13 30.30 2.49 -22.55
C ASN A 13 29.70 2.61 -21.16
N LEU A 14 28.61 3.41 -21.05
CA LEU A 14 27.92 3.68 -19.78
C LEU A 14 27.34 2.40 -19.14
N ASP A 15 26.78 1.50 -19.94
CA ASP A 15 26.13 0.29 -19.42
C ASP A 15 27.17 -0.68 -18.83
N GLU A 16 28.34 -0.80 -19.42
CA GLU A 16 29.48 -1.56 -18.87
C GLU A 16 30.01 -0.92 -17.58
N TYR A 17 30.12 0.41 -17.55
CA TYR A 17 30.50 1.12 -16.35
C TYR A 17 29.50 0.85 -15.20
N ILE A 18 28.21 0.97 -15.52
CA ILE A 18 27.12 0.68 -14.57
C ILE A 18 27.20 -0.77 -14.08
N ALA A 19 27.38 -1.73 -14.99
CA ALA A 19 27.49 -3.14 -14.63
C ALA A 19 28.67 -3.44 -13.68
N ASN A 20 29.73 -2.68 -13.79
CA ASN A 20 30.92 -2.82 -12.94
C ASN A 20 30.75 -2.19 -11.54
N VAL A 21 30.02 -1.07 -11.46
CA VAL A 21 29.93 -0.26 -10.22
C VAL A 21 28.70 -0.60 -9.38
N LEU A 22 27.56 -0.91 -10.02
CA LEU A 22 26.29 -1.13 -9.33
C LEU A 22 26.29 -2.32 -8.34
N PRO A 23 27.00 -3.43 -8.56
CA PRO A 23 27.02 -4.52 -7.58
C PRO A 23 27.47 -4.06 -6.19
N GLU A 24 28.49 -3.21 -6.11
CA GLU A 24 29.00 -2.68 -4.84
C GLU A 24 28.05 -1.67 -4.23
N ILE A 25 27.48 -0.78 -5.06
CA ILE A 25 26.50 0.22 -4.60
C ILE A 25 25.24 -0.49 -4.09
N ASP A 26 24.73 -1.50 -4.80
CA ASP A 26 23.55 -2.25 -4.38
C ASP A 26 23.78 -2.99 -3.06
N GLN A 27 24.95 -3.64 -2.91
CA GLN A 27 25.31 -4.30 -1.65
C GLN A 27 25.41 -3.30 -0.49
N PHE A 28 25.97 -2.12 -0.75
CA PHE A 28 26.02 -1.05 0.25
C PHE A 28 24.63 -0.59 0.67
N LEU A 29 23.71 -0.36 -0.29
CA LEU A 29 22.34 0.05 -0.02
C LEU A 29 21.56 -1.07 0.71
N ALA A 30 21.79 -2.33 0.32
CA ALA A 30 21.21 -3.49 1.00
C ALA A 30 21.62 -3.56 2.47
N ASN A 31 22.89 -3.38 2.75
CA ASN A 31 23.45 -3.38 4.12
C ASN A 31 22.90 -2.20 4.95
N LYS A 32 22.50 -1.11 4.32
CA LYS A 32 21.81 0.02 4.96
C LYS A 32 20.32 -0.21 5.19
N GLY A 33 19.78 -1.35 4.77
CA GLY A 33 18.36 -1.69 4.93
C GLY A 33 17.43 -1.01 3.91
N GLU A 34 17.98 -0.46 2.81
CA GLU A 34 17.14 0.08 1.73
C GLU A 34 16.35 -1.04 1.06
N SER A 35 15.05 -0.81 0.88
CA SER A 35 14.18 -1.76 0.18
C SER A 35 14.61 -1.91 -1.28
N LEU A 36 14.48 -3.10 -1.84
CA LEU A 36 14.85 -3.37 -3.24
C LEU A 36 14.19 -2.40 -4.22
N SER A 37 12.94 -2.03 -3.99
CA SER A 37 12.19 -1.07 -4.83
C SER A 37 12.74 0.36 -4.82
N ASN A 38 13.46 0.76 -3.76
CA ASN A 38 14.05 2.09 -3.63
C ASN A 38 15.50 2.13 -4.14
N ARG A 39 16.17 0.98 -4.20
CA ARG A 39 17.61 0.92 -4.53
C ARG A 39 17.97 1.50 -5.87
N PRO A 40 17.22 1.28 -6.99
CA PRO A 40 17.60 1.85 -8.27
C PRO A 40 17.72 3.39 -8.24
N HIS A 41 16.72 4.05 -7.69
CA HIS A 41 16.74 5.51 -7.58
C HIS A 41 17.86 5.98 -6.63
N ARG A 42 18.05 5.29 -5.50
CA ARG A 42 19.13 5.60 -4.55
C ARG A 42 20.51 5.36 -5.15
N ALA A 43 20.68 4.29 -5.94
CA ALA A 43 21.92 3.99 -6.64
C ALA A 43 22.25 5.05 -7.68
N ALA A 44 21.28 5.48 -8.49
CA ALA A 44 21.47 6.56 -9.46
C ALA A 44 21.87 7.87 -8.75
N CYS A 45 21.21 8.24 -7.64
CA CYS A 45 21.62 9.39 -6.84
C CYS A 45 23.05 9.24 -6.28
N PHE A 46 23.39 8.07 -5.75
CA PHE A 46 24.73 7.76 -5.22
C PHE A 46 25.79 7.91 -6.32
N MET A 47 25.51 7.42 -7.53
CA MET A 47 26.44 7.58 -8.65
C MET A 47 26.66 9.05 -9.00
N VAL A 48 25.61 9.89 -9.01
CA VAL A 48 25.78 11.34 -9.24
C VAL A 48 26.61 11.99 -8.15
N GLU A 49 26.40 11.62 -6.91
CA GLU A 49 27.09 12.24 -5.77
C GLU A 49 28.56 11.81 -5.67
N HIS A 50 28.87 10.53 -5.97
CA HIS A 50 30.16 9.92 -5.63
C HIS A 50 30.96 9.40 -6.83
N CYS A 51 30.33 9.06 -7.97
CA CYS A 51 30.99 8.46 -9.11
C CYS A 51 31.17 9.43 -10.28
N ILE A 52 30.24 10.36 -10.47
CA ILE A 52 30.32 11.37 -11.52
C ILE A 52 31.08 12.58 -11.00
N GLU A 53 32.24 12.91 -11.57
CA GLU A 53 33.03 14.06 -11.15
C GLU A 53 32.52 15.37 -11.80
N SER A 54 32.27 15.34 -13.10
CA SER A 54 31.82 16.50 -13.89
C SER A 54 30.91 16.08 -15.03
N ILE A 55 30.15 17.04 -15.53
CA ILE A 55 29.26 16.87 -16.67
C ILE A 55 29.51 18.06 -17.60
N ASP A 56 29.82 17.78 -18.85
CA ASP A 56 30.16 18.82 -19.81
C ASP A 56 28.96 19.74 -20.09
N GLY A 57 29.17 21.04 -19.87
CA GLY A 57 28.14 22.07 -20.08
C GLY A 57 27.00 22.08 -19.03
N GLU A 58 27.05 21.24 -18.01
CA GLU A 58 25.99 21.12 -17.01
C GLU A 58 26.56 21.16 -15.57
N THR A 59 25.71 21.47 -14.63
CA THR A 59 26.03 21.37 -13.19
C THR A 59 25.34 20.15 -12.57
N LYS A 60 25.94 19.62 -11.50
CA LYS A 60 25.32 18.54 -10.71
C LYS A 60 24.17 19.06 -9.82
N ASP A 61 24.06 20.40 -9.63
CA ASP A 61 23.01 20.98 -8.81
C ASP A 61 21.62 20.73 -9.42
N GLY A 62 20.69 20.29 -8.56
CA GLY A 62 19.33 20.00 -8.99
C GLY A 62 19.22 18.86 -10.02
N PHE A 63 20.15 17.92 -10.02
CA PHE A 63 20.24 16.83 -11.02
C PHE A 63 18.95 16.02 -11.19
N LEU A 64 18.11 15.93 -10.15
CA LEU A 64 16.86 15.16 -10.20
C LEU A 64 15.88 15.60 -11.30
N VAL A 65 15.99 16.84 -11.78
CA VAL A 65 15.14 17.38 -12.86
C VAL A 65 15.88 17.53 -14.20
N LYS A 66 17.11 17.06 -14.28
CA LYS A 66 17.93 17.13 -15.49
C LYS A 66 17.65 15.93 -16.41
N GLU A 67 17.63 16.17 -17.73
CA GLU A 67 17.38 15.12 -18.71
C GLU A 67 18.44 14.00 -18.66
N TRP A 68 19.73 14.35 -18.50
CA TRP A 68 20.80 13.36 -18.40
C TRP A 68 20.65 12.43 -17.18
N PHE A 69 20.08 12.92 -16.06
CA PHE A 69 19.80 12.06 -14.92
C PHE A 69 18.72 11.01 -15.25
N GLY A 70 17.75 11.37 -16.09
CA GLY A 70 16.75 10.42 -16.60
C GLY A 70 17.41 9.29 -17.41
N VAL A 71 18.42 9.60 -18.23
CA VAL A 71 19.19 8.59 -18.97
C VAL A 71 19.97 7.67 -18.02
N LEU A 72 20.72 8.24 -17.06
CA LEU A 72 21.44 7.47 -16.05
C LEU A 72 20.48 6.55 -15.26
N LEU A 73 19.38 7.09 -14.80
CA LEU A 73 18.39 6.32 -14.03
C LEU A 73 17.78 5.18 -14.87
N SER A 74 17.57 5.39 -16.17
CA SER A 74 17.09 4.33 -17.08
C SER A 74 18.08 3.17 -17.14
N SER A 75 19.36 3.45 -17.40
CA SER A 75 20.40 2.40 -17.46
C SER A 75 20.57 1.69 -16.11
N VAL A 76 20.46 2.41 -15.00
CA VAL A 76 20.46 1.81 -13.65
C VAL A 76 19.24 0.89 -13.46
N LEU A 77 18.05 1.31 -13.85
CA LEU A 77 16.84 0.49 -13.79
C LEU A 77 16.96 -0.78 -14.64
N ASP A 78 17.49 -0.67 -15.87
CA ASP A 78 17.70 -1.80 -16.77
C ASP A 78 18.65 -2.84 -16.13
N TRP A 79 19.73 -2.40 -15.47
CA TRP A 79 20.60 -3.28 -14.73
C TRP A 79 19.86 -3.99 -13.57
N TYR A 80 19.09 -3.26 -12.75
CA TYR A 80 18.32 -3.85 -11.68
C TYR A 80 17.24 -4.82 -12.18
N GLU A 81 16.58 -4.52 -13.29
CA GLU A 81 15.62 -5.45 -13.93
C GLU A 81 16.34 -6.72 -14.44
N CYS A 82 17.56 -6.58 -14.98
CA CYS A 82 18.35 -7.73 -15.39
C CYS A 82 18.75 -8.63 -14.21
N VAL A 83 19.17 -8.04 -13.10
CA VAL A 83 19.68 -8.77 -11.93
C VAL A 83 18.54 -9.36 -11.07
N TYR A 84 17.47 -8.61 -10.86
CA TYR A 84 16.42 -8.96 -9.90
C TYR A 84 15.09 -9.36 -10.56
N GLY A 85 14.95 -9.19 -11.86
CA GLY A 85 13.73 -9.53 -12.61
C GLY A 85 12.48 -8.87 -12.00
N ASP A 86 11.42 -9.64 -11.87
CA ASP A 86 10.15 -9.13 -11.34
C ASP A 86 10.21 -8.68 -9.87
N ALA A 87 11.23 -9.07 -9.12
CA ALA A 87 11.40 -8.66 -7.73
C ALA A 87 11.65 -7.15 -7.57
N ILE A 88 12.23 -6.49 -8.61
CA ILE A 88 12.47 -5.05 -8.62
C ILE A 88 11.19 -4.24 -8.89
N ARG A 89 10.27 -4.84 -9.64
CA ARG A 89 8.97 -4.23 -9.89
C ARG A 89 8.28 -4.13 -8.54
N SER A 90 8.37 -2.94 -7.99
CA SER A 90 7.86 -2.60 -6.67
C SER A 90 6.55 -3.35 -6.40
N ASN A 91 6.54 -4.18 -5.36
CA ASN A 91 5.34 -4.60 -4.64
C ASN A 91 4.71 -3.41 -3.87
N ALA A 92 4.80 -2.18 -4.38
CA ALA A 92 3.85 -1.16 -4.01
C ALA A 92 2.50 -1.73 -4.43
N LYS A 93 1.84 -2.41 -3.52
CA LYS A 93 0.55 -3.05 -3.79
C LYS A 93 -0.37 -2.02 -4.39
N LYS A 94 -0.65 -2.17 -5.68
CA LYS A 94 -1.65 -1.36 -6.37
C LYS A 94 -3.05 -1.71 -5.88
N THR A 95 -3.18 -2.85 -5.20
CA THR A 95 -4.42 -3.37 -4.63
C THR A 95 -4.25 -3.71 -3.15
N HIS A 96 -5.36 -3.80 -2.44
CA HIS A 96 -5.42 -4.32 -1.07
C HIS A 96 -6.42 -5.48 -1.04
N THR A 97 -5.97 -6.63 -0.53
CA THR A 97 -6.83 -7.81 -0.43
C THR A 97 -7.82 -7.63 0.71
N ALA A 98 -9.10 -7.69 0.39
CA ALA A 98 -10.21 -7.72 1.32
C ALA A 98 -11.01 -9.02 1.16
N VAL A 99 -12.05 -9.20 1.98
CA VAL A 99 -12.91 -10.38 1.92
C VAL A 99 -14.38 -9.98 1.98
N LEU A 100 -15.18 -10.64 1.16
CA LEU A 100 -16.64 -10.61 1.19
C LEU A 100 -17.21 -12.02 1.37
N LEU A 101 -18.46 -12.13 1.75
CA LEU A 101 -19.19 -13.39 1.72
C LEU A 101 -20.11 -13.44 0.50
N VAL A 102 -19.88 -14.42 -0.38
CA VAL A 102 -20.78 -14.77 -1.46
C VAL A 102 -21.41 -16.12 -1.12
N ARG A 103 -22.71 -16.14 -0.84
CA ARG A 103 -23.40 -17.34 -0.33
C ARG A 103 -22.68 -18.01 0.84
N ASN A 104 -22.31 -17.19 1.82
CA ASN A 104 -21.58 -17.62 3.02
C ASN A 104 -20.19 -18.25 2.75
N THR A 105 -19.63 -18.02 1.55
CA THR A 105 -18.28 -18.44 1.18
C THR A 105 -17.36 -17.24 1.14
N PRO A 106 -16.23 -17.23 1.89
CA PRO A 106 -15.25 -16.17 1.82
C PRO A 106 -14.70 -16.04 0.40
N THR A 107 -14.77 -14.84 -0.14
CA THR A 107 -14.31 -14.53 -1.51
C THR A 107 -13.42 -13.30 -1.47
N ALA A 108 -12.24 -13.40 -2.06
CA ALA A 108 -11.27 -12.30 -2.08
C ALA A 108 -11.76 -11.16 -2.97
N LEU A 109 -11.54 -9.93 -2.50
CA LEU A 109 -11.78 -8.69 -3.21
C LEU A 109 -10.47 -7.91 -3.30
N GLU A 110 -9.92 -7.79 -4.50
CA GLU A 110 -8.69 -7.03 -4.75
C GLU A 110 -9.00 -5.56 -5.03
N VAL A 111 -9.03 -4.75 -3.98
CA VAL A 111 -9.40 -3.34 -4.05
C VAL A 111 -8.28 -2.50 -4.64
N PRO A 112 -8.44 -1.88 -5.83
CA PRO A 112 -7.45 -0.97 -6.38
C PRO A 112 -7.36 0.31 -5.53
N LEU A 113 -6.17 0.65 -5.04
CA LEU A 113 -5.95 1.86 -4.21
C LEU A 113 -5.71 3.10 -5.07
N SER A 114 -5.12 2.89 -6.23
CA SER A 114 -4.88 3.92 -7.23
C SER A 114 -4.86 3.27 -8.61
N PHE A 115 -5.11 4.06 -9.64
CA PHE A 115 -5.09 3.56 -11.01
C PHE A 115 -4.77 4.66 -12.02
N PHE A 116 -4.34 4.21 -13.20
CA PHE A 116 -4.18 5.06 -14.37
C PHE A 116 -5.39 4.94 -15.29
N SER A 117 -5.88 6.07 -15.80
CA SER A 117 -6.80 6.06 -16.93
C SER A 117 -6.13 5.49 -18.20
N PRO A 118 -6.88 5.09 -19.21
CA PRO A 118 -6.31 4.83 -20.53
C PRO A 118 -5.48 6.00 -21.03
N LEU A 119 -4.45 5.70 -21.86
CA LEU A 119 -3.64 6.72 -22.51
C LEU A 119 -4.52 7.54 -23.46
N GLN A 120 -4.43 8.87 -23.39
CA GLN A 120 -5.14 9.79 -24.28
C GLN A 120 -4.35 10.00 -25.58
N ASP A 121 -4.98 10.49 -26.62
CA ASP A 121 -4.38 10.72 -27.93
C ASP A 121 -3.19 11.71 -27.89
N ASP A 122 -3.19 12.61 -26.92
CA ASP A 122 -2.14 13.60 -26.69
C ASP A 122 -0.94 13.05 -25.89
N GLY A 123 -0.89 11.74 -25.62
CA GLY A 123 0.17 11.10 -24.85
C GLY A 123 0.08 11.32 -23.34
N THR A 124 -1.05 11.80 -22.85
CA THR A 124 -1.30 11.98 -21.40
C THR A 124 -2.20 10.89 -20.83
N ARG A 125 -2.14 10.69 -19.51
CA ARG A 125 -3.07 9.85 -18.76
C ARG A 125 -3.26 10.39 -17.35
N TRP A 126 -4.40 10.10 -16.77
CA TRP A 126 -4.67 10.47 -15.39
C TRP A 126 -4.23 9.38 -14.42
N PHE A 127 -3.54 9.77 -13.36
CA PHE A 127 -3.33 8.95 -12.17
C PHE A 127 -4.28 9.41 -11.08
N THR A 128 -5.04 8.50 -10.49
CA THR A 128 -6.09 8.81 -9.52
C THR A 128 -5.84 8.08 -8.20
N PHE A 129 -5.86 8.81 -7.09
CA PHE A 129 -6.00 8.27 -5.74
C PHE A 129 -7.49 8.15 -5.41
N ALA A 130 -8.06 6.99 -5.67
CA ALA A 130 -9.49 6.79 -5.45
C ALA A 130 -9.83 6.71 -3.96
N SER A 131 -10.85 7.45 -3.54
CA SER A 131 -11.44 7.36 -2.19
C SER A 131 -12.83 6.77 -2.23
N ASP A 132 -13.54 6.98 -3.34
CA ASP A 132 -14.88 6.49 -3.59
C ASP A 132 -14.88 5.52 -4.79
N ILE A 133 -16.03 4.91 -5.08
CA ILE A 133 -16.22 4.16 -6.32
C ILE A 133 -16.53 5.17 -7.42
N LEU A 134 -15.73 5.17 -8.48
CA LEU A 134 -15.96 6.04 -9.62
C LEU A 134 -17.00 5.44 -10.57
N PRO A 135 -17.69 6.26 -11.36
CA PRO A 135 -18.76 5.79 -12.26
C PRO A 135 -18.32 4.73 -13.27
N GLU A 136 -17.04 4.73 -13.65
CA GLU A 136 -16.44 3.78 -14.60
C GLU A 136 -15.98 2.47 -13.95
N GLU A 137 -16.06 2.34 -12.63
CA GLU A 137 -15.59 1.17 -11.90
C GLU A 137 -16.73 0.18 -11.63
N ASP A 138 -16.43 -1.09 -11.79
CA ASP A 138 -17.31 -2.20 -11.37
C ASP A 138 -16.65 -2.97 -10.22
N PRO A 139 -17.11 -2.78 -8.96
CA PRO A 139 -16.55 -3.49 -7.80
C PRO A 139 -16.64 -5.02 -7.91
N LEU A 140 -17.56 -5.58 -8.68
CA LEU A 140 -17.63 -7.02 -8.88
C LEU A 140 -16.47 -7.57 -9.71
N SER A 141 -15.88 -6.74 -10.58
CA SER A 141 -14.72 -7.13 -11.38
C SER A 141 -13.45 -7.35 -10.53
N TRP A 142 -13.45 -6.89 -9.28
CA TRP A 142 -12.33 -7.06 -8.34
C TRP A 142 -12.41 -8.34 -7.50
N LEU A 143 -13.52 -9.10 -7.64
CA LEU A 143 -13.64 -10.40 -6.97
C LEU A 143 -12.73 -11.42 -7.64
N LEU A 144 -11.90 -12.09 -6.85
CA LEU A 144 -11.05 -13.18 -7.34
C LEU A 144 -11.80 -14.51 -7.28
N ARG A 145 -11.92 -15.16 -8.44
CA ARG A 145 -12.54 -16.48 -8.56
C ARG A 145 -13.91 -16.57 -7.86
N PRO A 146 -14.81 -15.60 -8.08
CA PRO A 146 -16.13 -15.66 -7.46
C PRO A 146 -16.91 -16.89 -7.96
N PRO A 147 -17.88 -17.36 -7.19
CA PRO A 147 -18.93 -18.24 -7.73
C PRO A 147 -19.55 -17.63 -8.97
N LYS A 148 -20.25 -18.44 -9.80
CA LYS A 148 -20.94 -17.93 -10.99
C LYS A 148 -22.01 -16.90 -10.60
N LEU A 149 -21.65 -15.61 -10.66
CA LEU A 149 -22.53 -14.50 -10.26
C LEU A 149 -23.85 -14.46 -11.06
N SER A 150 -23.83 -14.99 -12.30
CA SER A 150 -25.04 -15.09 -13.14
C SER A 150 -26.10 -16.07 -12.59
N LEU A 151 -25.76 -16.89 -11.60
CA LEU A 151 -26.70 -17.79 -10.92
C LEU A 151 -27.28 -17.20 -9.64
N LEU A 152 -26.87 -15.97 -9.28
CA LEU A 152 -27.39 -15.27 -8.12
C LEU A 152 -28.71 -14.59 -8.46
N GLU A 153 -29.61 -14.47 -7.47
CA GLU A 153 -30.78 -13.65 -7.59
C GLU A 153 -30.41 -12.16 -7.65
N LYS A 154 -31.23 -11.35 -8.29
CA LYS A 154 -30.96 -9.91 -8.44
C LYS A 154 -30.74 -9.19 -7.10
N GLU A 155 -31.50 -9.55 -6.09
CA GLU A 155 -31.38 -8.94 -4.77
C GLU A 155 -30.08 -9.39 -4.06
N GLU A 156 -29.72 -10.66 -4.17
CA GLU A 156 -28.45 -11.20 -3.65
C GLU A 156 -27.26 -10.50 -4.32
N LEU A 157 -27.31 -10.34 -5.64
CA LEU A 157 -26.27 -9.62 -6.39
C LEU A 157 -26.17 -8.16 -5.95
N ARG A 158 -27.31 -7.48 -5.75
CA ARG A 158 -27.34 -6.09 -5.28
C ARG A 158 -26.68 -5.93 -3.91
N VAL A 159 -26.92 -6.85 -2.98
CA VAL A 159 -26.27 -6.85 -1.68
C VAL A 159 -24.75 -6.99 -1.82
N ILE A 160 -24.28 -7.93 -2.66
CA ILE A 160 -22.83 -8.14 -2.88
C ILE A 160 -22.19 -6.91 -3.51
N VAL A 161 -22.83 -6.27 -4.50
CA VAL A 161 -22.31 -5.02 -5.09
C VAL A 161 -22.17 -3.93 -4.03
N THR A 162 -23.20 -3.76 -3.19
CA THR A 162 -23.19 -2.76 -2.11
C THR A 162 -22.07 -3.04 -1.12
N GLU A 163 -21.93 -4.27 -0.65
CA GLU A 163 -20.87 -4.67 0.28
C GLU A 163 -19.46 -4.50 -0.34
N ALA A 164 -19.29 -4.84 -1.62
CA ALA A 164 -18.04 -4.66 -2.34
C ALA A 164 -17.67 -3.16 -2.42
N ALA A 165 -18.62 -2.31 -2.75
CA ALA A 165 -18.44 -0.88 -2.81
C ALA A 165 -18.08 -0.29 -1.44
N GLU A 166 -18.83 -0.61 -0.39
CA GLU A 166 -18.59 -0.12 0.98
C GLU A 166 -17.22 -0.58 1.51
N THR A 167 -16.88 -1.85 1.33
CA THR A 167 -15.58 -2.41 1.72
C THR A 167 -14.45 -1.66 1.01
N SER A 168 -14.58 -1.45 -0.29
CA SER A 168 -13.56 -0.75 -1.10
C SER A 168 -13.40 0.70 -0.69
N VAL A 169 -14.47 1.43 -0.45
CA VAL A 169 -14.45 2.82 0.04
C VAL A 169 -13.75 2.90 1.40
N ASN A 170 -14.06 1.98 2.32
CA ASN A 170 -13.41 1.96 3.63
C ASN A 170 -11.90 1.76 3.52
N ILE A 171 -11.44 0.80 2.70
CA ILE A 171 -10.02 0.51 2.48
C ILE A 171 -9.32 1.67 1.80
N ARG A 172 -9.88 2.20 0.70
CA ARG A 172 -9.30 3.33 -0.04
C ARG A 172 -9.11 4.55 0.85
N ARG A 173 -10.14 4.92 1.59
CA ARG A 173 -10.09 6.06 2.51
C ARG A 173 -9.09 5.84 3.64
N ALA A 174 -9.03 4.63 4.22
CA ALA A 174 -8.02 4.31 5.22
C ALA A 174 -6.60 4.39 4.62
N SER A 175 -6.38 3.83 3.43
CA SER A 175 -5.10 3.89 2.73
C SER A 175 -4.68 5.33 2.40
N ASN A 176 -5.57 6.14 1.82
CA ASN A 176 -5.29 7.55 1.52
C ASN A 176 -4.99 8.34 2.80
N GLY A 177 -5.66 8.00 3.91
CA GLY A 177 -5.36 8.55 5.23
C GLY A 177 -3.91 8.29 5.65
N THR A 178 -3.35 7.11 5.35
CA THR A 178 -1.95 6.79 5.70
C THR A 178 -0.94 7.61 4.90
N LEU A 179 -1.22 7.92 3.64
CA LEU A 179 -0.33 8.68 2.77
C LEU A 179 -0.21 10.16 3.18
N THR A 180 -1.16 10.65 3.97
CA THR A 180 -1.22 12.06 4.38
C THR A 180 -0.73 12.33 5.81
N ILE A 181 -0.13 11.32 6.45
CA ILE A 181 0.49 11.46 7.77
C ILE A 181 1.74 12.33 7.65
N HIS A 182 1.88 13.30 8.56
CA HIS A 182 3.04 14.18 8.57
C HIS A 182 4.34 13.40 8.85
N LYS A 183 5.40 13.70 8.10
CA LYS A 183 6.69 12.97 8.17
C LYS A 183 7.34 13.00 9.57
N ASP A 184 7.11 14.04 10.34
CA ASP A 184 7.65 14.20 11.70
C ASP A 184 6.98 13.24 12.71
N HIS A 185 5.87 12.61 12.33
CA HIS A 185 5.16 11.66 13.16
C HIS A 185 5.53 10.20 12.85
N SER A 186 6.80 9.83 13.00
CA SER A 186 7.31 8.49 12.70
C SER A 186 6.54 7.35 13.39
N ARG A 187 6.07 7.57 14.63
CA ARG A 187 5.22 6.60 15.34
C ARG A 187 3.86 6.41 14.68
N SER A 188 3.22 7.51 14.23
CA SER A 188 1.94 7.43 13.52
C SER A 188 2.10 6.69 12.19
N MET A 189 3.17 6.95 11.44
CA MET A 189 3.48 6.21 10.21
C MET A 189 3.63 4.70 10.47
N LYS A 190 4.33 4.32 11.55
CA LYS A 190 4.47 2.92 11.95
C LYS A 190 3.11 2.29 12.28
N HIS A 191 2.26 2.98 13.05
CA HIS A 191 0.93 2.49 13.36
C HIS A 191 0.06 2.36 12.11
N ALA A 192 0.11 3.31 11.18
CA ALA A 192 -0.63 3.25 9.93
C ALA A 192 -0.19 2.07 9.04
N SER A 193 1.12 1.82 8.94
CA SER A 193 1.66 0.66 8.22
C SER A 193 1.21 -0.66 8.83
N LEU A 194 1.29 -0.79 10.16
CA LEU A 194 0.80 -1.97 10.88
C LEU A 194 -0.70 -2.17 10.68
N MET A 195 -1.49 -1.11 10.73
CA MET A 195 -2.94 -1.17 10.51
C MET A 195 -3.27 -1.81 9.15
N LEU A 196 -2.67 -1.33 8.04
CA LEU A 196 -2.90 -1.90 6.71
C LEU A 196 -2.46 -3.36 6.64
N GLN A 197 -1.31 -3.69 7.20
CA GLN A 197 -0.77 -5.04 7.21
C GLN A 197 -1.68 -6.02 7.95
N TYR A 198 -2.15 -5.66 9.14
CA TYR A 198 -3.01 -6.53 9.94
C TYR A 198 -4.44 -6.62 9.41
N LEU A 199 -4.92 -5.56 8.78
CA LEU A 199 -6.21 -5.58 8.09
C LEU A 199 -6.21 -6.59 6.92
N GLU A 200 -5.12 -6.63 6.17
CA GLU A 200 -4.95 -7.58 5.09
C GLU A 200 -4.75 -9.02 5.59
N ARG A 201 -3.96 -9.22 6.66
CA ARG A 201 -3.81 -10.53 7.30
C ARG A 201 -5.15 -11.07 7.78
N ALA A 202 -5.96 -10.24 8.43
CA ALA A 202 -7.30 -10.64 8.83
C ALA A 202 -8.14 -11.13 7.64
N ALA A 203 -8.07 -10.44 6.49
CA ALA A 203 -8.75 -10.88 5.28
C ALA A 203 -8.21 -12.24 4.78
N GLN A 204 -6.89 -12.42 4.74
CA GLN A 204 -6.25 -13.67 4.32
C GLN A 204 -6.62 -14.85 5.22
N ASP A 205 -6.64 -14.63 6.54
CA ASP A 205 -7.04 -15.64 7.51
C ASP A 205 -8.51 -16.04 7.35
N ILE A 206 -9.40 -15.08 7.08
CA ILE A 206 -10.82 -15.36 6.78
C ILE A 206 -10.94 -16.14 5.47
N LEU A 207 -10.15 -15.79 4.45
CA LEU A 207 -10.15 -16.47 3.15
C LEU A 207 -9.69 -17.92 3.22
N SER A 208 -8.78 -18.26 4.15
CA SER A 208 -8.38 -19.65 4.37
C SER A 208 -9.52 -20.51 4.89
N ASN A 209 -10.48 -19.90 5.59
CA ASN A 209 -11.63 -20.54 6.21
C ASN A 209 -11.27 -21.71 7.15
N GLU A 210 -10.05 -21.70 7.69
CA GLU A 210 -9.59 -22.68 8.66
C GLU A 210 -9.96 -22.22 10.09
N ALA A 211 -10.32 -23.17 10.95
CA ALA A 211 -10.78 -22.88 12.32
C ALA A 211 -9.77 -22.05 13.13
N SER A 212 -8.48 -22.39 13.04
CA SER A 212 -7.40 -21.66 13.72
C SER A 212 -7.20 -20.27 13.14
N ALA A 213 -7.28 -20.12 11.82
CA ALA A 213 -7.13 -18.85 11.12
C ALA A 213 -8.29 -17.90 11.44
N LEU A 214 -9.54 -18.39 11.55
CA LEU A 214 -10.67 -17.56 11.97
C LEU A 214 -10.47 -16.93 13.35
N SER A 215 -9.86 -17.67 14.29
CA SER A 215 -9.51 -17.12 15.60
C SER A 215 -8.41 -16.05 15.51
N THR A 216 -7.40 -16.29 14.67
CA THR A 216 -6.33 -15.31 14.40
C THR A 216 -6.89 -14.07 13.71
N ALA A 217 -7.81 -14.21 12.77
CA ALA A 217 -8.46 -13.10 12.08
C ALA A 217 -9.17 -12.14 13.04
N VAL A 218 -9.79 -12.64 14.11
CA VAL A 218 -10.40 -11.80 15.16
C VAL A 218 -9.33 -10.93 15.83
N TRP A 219 -8.19 -11.52 16.19
CA TRP A 219 -7.08 -10.78 16.78
C TRP A 219 -6.52 -9.75 15.81
N ASP A 220 -6.23 -10.14 14.56
CA ASP A 220 -5.62 -9.26 13.56
C ASP A 220 -6.56 -8.08 13.23
N ALA A 221 -7.87 -8.31 13.11
CA ALA A 221 -8.86 -7.26 12.96
C ALA A 221 -8.88 -6.30 14.15
N ASN A 222 -8.90 -6.82 15.39
CA ASN A 222 -8.85 -5.99 16.59
C ASN A 222 -7.55 -5.18 16.66
N PHE A 223 -6.42 -5.78 16.33
CA PHE A 223 -5.12 -5.10 16.33
C PHE A 223 -5.04 -4.03 15.26
N ALA A 224 -5.61 -4.24 14.06
CA ALA A 224 -5.70 -3.22 13.02
C ALA A 224 -6.51 -1.99 13.50
N ALA A 225 -7.66 -2.21 14.15
CA ALA A 225 -8.45 -1.13 14.75
C ALA A 225 -7.66 -0.38 15.85
N GLU A 226 -6.96 -1.09 16.71
CA GLU A 226 -6.07 -0.51 17.72
C GLU A 226 -5.01 0.38 17.10
N GLN A 227 -4.35 -0.08 16.04
CA GLN A 227 -3.31 0.67 15.35
C GLN A 227 -3.87 1.94 14.68
N ALA A 228 -5.07 1.88 14.10
CA ALA A 228 -5.74 3.04 13.52
C ALA A 228 -6.01 4.13 14.58
N ILE A 229 -6.55 3.73 15.75
CA ILE A 229 -6.81 4.66 16.85
C ILE A 229 -5.51 5.25 17.39
N LYS A 230 -4.46 4.43 17.61
CA LYS A 230 -3.16 4.90 18.07
C LYS A 230 -2.49 5.84 17.07
N CYS A 231 -2.64 5.59 15.77
CA CYS A 231 -2.18 6.50 14.72
C CYS A 231 -2.81 7.89 14.88
N TYR A 232 -4.13 7.95 15.02
CA TYR A 232 -4.87 9.18 15.25
C TYR A 232 -4.42 9.90 16.54
N LEU A 233 -4.38 9.18 17.66
CA LEU A 233 -4.05 9.74 18.96
C LEU A 233 -2.63 10.32 18.99
N ASN A 234 -1.65 9.66 18.36
CA ASN A 234 -0.28 10.16 18.26
C ASN A 234 -0.16 11.48 17.48
N GLN A 235 -1.10 11.78 16.59
CA GLN A 235 -1.11 13.05 15.83
C GLN A 235 -1.96 14.12 16.50
N SER A 236 -2.98 13.73 17.27
CA SER A 236 -3.98 14.64 17.82
C SER A 236 -3.71 15.02 19.27
N LEU A 237 -2.94 14.21 20.00
CA LEU A 237 -2.64 14.45 21.42
C LEU A 237 -1.19 14.90 21.59
N SER A 238 -0.99 15.93 22.41
CA SER A 238 0.34 16.36 22.87
C SER A 238 0.95 15.39 23.89
N ALA A 239 0.13 14.55 24.53
CA ALA A 239 0.54 13.58 25.55
C ALA A 239 0.89 12.22 24.93
N LYS A 240 1.71 11.44 25.64
CA LYS A 240 2.05 10.08 25.25
C LYS A 240 0.79 9.20 25.21
N VAL A 241 0.55 8.54 24.07
CA VAL A 241 -0.54 7.57 23.93
C VAL A 241 -0.33 6.41 24.89
N PRO A 242 -1.34 6.02 25.68
CA PRO A 242 -1.21 4.93 26.64
C PRO A 242 -1.00 3.57 25.96
N THR A 243 -0.36 2.66 26.68
CA THR A 243 -0.09 1.28 26.24
C THR A 243 -1.30 0.35 26.39
N LEU A 244 -2.52 0.90 26.18
CA LEU A 244 -3.76 0.13 26.20
C LEU A 244 -3.90 -0.70 24.91
N HIS A 245 -4.60 -1.83 25.04
CA HIS A 245 -4.92 -2.73 23.92
C HIS A 245 -6.44 -2.84 23.67
N ASP A 246 -7.27 -2.33 24.58
CA ASP A 246 -8.71 -2.29 24.39
C ASP A 246 -9.09 -1.13 23.47
N VAL A 247 -9.67 -1.44 22.31
CA VAL A 247 -10.02 -0.45 21.28
C VAL A 247 -11.10 0.53 21.76
N ARG A 248 -12.00 0.10 22.66
CA ARG A 248 -13.06 0.94 23.20
C ARG A 248 -12.51 1.97 24.18
N GLU A 249 -11.58 1.54 25.05
CA GLU A 249 -10.93 2.44 26.00
C GLU A 249 -10.01 3.44 25.28
N LEU A 250 -9.25 2.98 24.26
CA LEU A 250 -8.46 3.88 23.43
C LEU A 250 -9.33 4.92 22.72
N ALA A 251 -10.46 4.50 22.15
CA ALA A 251 -11.35 5.40 21.43
C ALA A 251 -11.98 6.49 22.32
N LYS A 252 -12.13 6.26 23.63
CA LYS A 252 -12.61 7.29 24.57
C LYS A 252 -11.69 8.50 24.67
N LEU A 253 -10.40 8.33 24.33
CA LEU A 253 -9.41 9.41 24.31
C LEU A 253 -9.52 10.31 23.07
N ALA A 254 -10.24 9.86 22.04
CA ALA A 254 -10.45 10.62 20.82
C ALA A 254 -11.57 11.65 21.01
N THR A 255 -11.50 12.73 20.20
CA THR A 255 -12.54 13.77 20.18
C THR A 255 -13.88 13.20 19.67
N ALA A 256 -14.98 13.83 20.03
CA ALA A 256 -16.31 13.48 19.53
C ALA A 256 -16.40 13.57 17.99
N ALA A 257 -15.68 14.52 17.38
CA ALA A 257 -15.62 14.65 15.92
C ALA A 257 -14.97 13.45 15.22
N ALA A 258 -14.04 12.76 15.88
CA ALA A 258 -13.42 11.54 15.36
C ALA A 258 -14.26 10.27 15.63
N ARG A 259 -15.37 10.40 16.38
CA ARG A 259 -16.22 9.31 16.78
C ARG A 259 -17.69 9.58 16.46
N PRO A 260 -18.07 9.64 15.18
CA PRO A 260 -19.47 9.67 14.79
C PRO A 260 -20.18 8.38 15.24
N GLN A 261 -21.52 8.40 15.25
CA GLN A 261 -22.34 7.28 15.70
C GLN A 261 -21.95 5.93 15.02
N GLU A 262 -21.61 5.96 13.76
CA GLU A 262 -21.15 4.78 13.00
C GLU A 262 -19.91 4.12 13.63
N VAL A 263 -18.96 4.94 14.12
CA VAL A 263 -17.75 4.44 14.81
C VAL A 263 -18.12 3.86 16.18
N ASP A 264 -19.00 4.53 16.92
CA ASP A 264 -19.43 4.03 18.23
C ASP A 264 -20.18 2.68 18.10
N ASP A 265 -20.97 2.51 17.06
CA ASP A 265 -21.65 1.23 16.77
C ASP A 265 -20.66 0.15 16.31
N ALA A 266 -19.67 0.51 15.50
CA ALA A 266 -18.58 -0.40 15.15
C ALA A 266 -17.76 -0.82 16.37
N LEU A 267 -17.41 0.11 17.26
CA LEU A 267 -16.70 -0.20 18.51
C LEU A 267 -17.50 -1.12 19.43
N LYS A 268 -18.81 -0.96 19.53
CA LYS A 268 -19.68 -1.89 20.30
C LYS A 268 -19.68 -3.29 19.71
N ALA A 269 -19.53 -3.41 18.38
CA ALA A 269 -19.49 -4.70 17.70
C ALA A 269 -18.16 -5.44 17.90
N MET A 270 -17.05 -4.73 18.20
CA MET A 270 -15.73 -5.34 18.39
C MET A 270 -15.68 -6.25 19.64
N PRO A 271 -14.78 -7.27 19.66
CA PRO A 271 -14.50 -8.00 20.89
C PRO A 271 -13.86 -7.07 21.92
N SER A 272 -13.94 -7.41 23.20
CA SER A 272 -13.11 -6.77 24.21
C SER A 272 -11.63 -7.10 23.97
N GLY A 273 -10.72 -6.26 24.48
CA GLY A 273 -9.29 -6.54 24.37
C GLY A 273 -8.90 -7.92 24.95
N THR A 274 -9.51 -8.31 26.05
CA THR A 274 -9.30 -9.65 26.67
C THR A 274 -9.81 -10.78 25.78
N GLU A 275 -10.99 -10.64 25.18
CA GLU A 275 -11.53 -11.66 24.26
C GLU A 275 -10.66 -11.80 23.01
N ALA A 276 -10.20 -10.68 22.44
CA ALA A 276 -9.32 -10.70 21.28
C ALA A 276 -8.00 -11.46 21.55
N VAL A 277 -7.39 -11.24 22.73
CA VAL A 277 -6.21 -11.97 23.19
C VAL A 277 -6.52 -13.47 23.36
N ARG A 278 -7.64 -13.82 23.96
CA ARG A 278 -8.04 -15.23 24.16
C ARG A 278 -8.28 -15.94 22.81
N TYR A 279 -8.84 -15.27 21.82
CA TYR A 279 -8.93 -15.83 20.45
C TYR A 279 -7.55 -16.11 19.87
N ARG A 280 -6.60 -15.20 20.02
CA ARG A 280 -5.21 -15.38 19.52
C ARG A 280 -4.55 -16.64 20.07
N TYR A 281 -4.79 -16.98 21.33
CA TYR A 281 -4.20 -18.14 21.99
C TYR A 281 -5.11 -19.38 21.98
N SER A 282 -6.18 -19.36 21.18
CA SER A 282 -7.15 -20.47 21.08
C SER A 282 -7.77 -20.88 22.45
N GLU A 283 -7.90 -19.93 23.36
CA GLU A 283 -8.54 -20.13 24.67
C GLU A 283 -10.08 -20.04 24.60
N LEU A 284 -10.59 -19.54 23.48
CA LEU A 284 -12.02 -19.51 23.20
C LEU A 284 -12.35 -20.48 22.06
N PRO A 285 -13.59 -21.00 22.01
CA PRO A 285 -14.04 -21.76 20.85
C PRO A 285 -13.89 -20.96 19.56
N THR A 286 -13.62 -21.66 18.46
CA THR A 286 -13.54 -21.03 17.12
C THR A 286 -14.80 -20.20 16.86
N PRO A 287 -14.67 -18.91 16.55
CA PRO A 287 -15.80 -18.06 16.27
C PRO A 287 -16.47 -18.47 14.95
N PRO A 288 -17.81 -18.40 14.84
CA PRO A 288 -18.47 -18.64 13.56
C PRO A 288 -18.08 -17.55 12.56
N LEU A 289 -17.98 -17.93 11.29
CA LEU A 289 -17.55 -17.03 10.20
C LEU A 289 -18.35 -15.71 10.17
N SER A 290 -19.66 -15.76 10.41
CA SER A 290 -20.53 -14.57 10.46
C SER A 290 -20.11 -13.57 11.53
N LEU A 291 -19.63 -14.04 12.69
CA LEU A 291 -19.12 -13.21 13.77
C LEU A 291 -17.77 -12.59 13.40
N VAL A 292 -16.87 -13.37 12.79
CA VAL A 292 -15.57 -12.88 12.32
C VAL A 292 -15.77 -11.77 11.27
N MET A 293 -16.68 -11.99 10.32
CA MET A 293 -17.02 -10.98 9.32
C MET A 293 -17.63 -9.71 9.92
N LYS A 294 -18.43 -9.86 10.98
CA LYS A 294 -18.94 -8.70 11.73
C LYS A 294 -17.80 -7.87 12.33
N PHE A 295 -16.81 -8.52 12.95
CA PHE A 295 -15.63 -7.85 13.50
C PHE A 295 -14.80 -7.20 12.40
N TYR A 296 -14.56 -7.90 11.29
CA TYR A 296 -13.81 -7.38 10.15
C TYR A 296 -14.46 -6.11 9.57
N ARG A 297 -15.77 -6.12 9.31
CA ARG A 297 -16.51 -4.94 8.82
C ARG A 297 -16.44 -3.77 9.80
N ALA A 298 -16.60 -4.04 11.11
CA ALA A 298 -16.45 -3.00 12.14
C ALA A 298 -15.03 -2.39 12.14
N THR A 299 -14.01 -3.23 11.98
CA THR A 299 -12.62 -2.78 11.86
C THR A 299 -12.42 -1.85 10.66
N LEU A 300 -12.98 -2.19 9.50
CA LEU A 300 -12.91 -1.33 8.30
C LEU A 300 -13.48 0.07 8.57
N VAL A 301 -14.63 0.15 9.23
CA VAL A 301 -15.25 1.43 9.61
C VAL A 301 -14.35 2.22 10.56
N ILE A 302 -13.82 1.57 11.60
CA ILE A 302 -12.92 2.20 12.57
C ILE A 302 -11.67 2.73 11.87
N CYS A 303 -11.01 1.91 11.07
CA CYS A 303 -9.80 2.30 10.34
C CYS A 303 -10.05 3.50 9.42
N ARG A 304 -11.12 3.46 8.61
CA ARG A 304 -11.50 4.58 7.74
C ARG A 304 -11.65 5.87 8.53
N HIS A 305 -12.44 5.86 9.59
CA HIS A 305 -12.75 7.10 10.32
C HIS A 305 -11.52 7.67 11.03
N PHE A 306 -10.77 6.88 11.77
CA PHE A 306 -9.62 7.38 12.52
C PHE A 306 -8.49 7.85 11.61
N LEU A 307 -8.22 7.17 10.48
CA LEU A 307 -7.22 7.62 9.52
C LEU A 307 -7.65 8.89 8.75
N ASN A 308 -8.95 9.19 8.68
CA ASN A 308 -9.45 10.41 8.04
C ASN A 308 -9.70 11.56 9.02
N ALA A 309 -9.82 11.29 10.32
CA ALA A 309 -10.07 12.31 11.34
C ALA A 309 -8.79 13.04 11.82
N HIS A 310 -7.60 12.48 11.55
CA HIS A 310 -6.35 13.12 12.00
C HIS A 310 -6.09 14.46 11.28
N PRO A 311 -5.41 15.41 11.93
CA PRO A 311 -5.00 16.66 11.29
C PRO A 311 -4.09 16.38 10.09
N ARG A 312 -4.38 16.98 8.95
CA ARG A 312 -3.62 16.79 7.72
C ARG A 312 -3.33 18.14 7.07
N ASN A 313 -2.11 18.27 6.56
CA ASN A 313 -1.74 19.42 5.75
C ASN A 313 -2.22 19.27 4.29
N ILE A 314 -2.42 18.03 3.84
CA ILE A 314 -2.80 17.69 2.47
C ILE A 314 -3.91 16.65 2.52
N ARG A 315 -4.90 16.80 1.64
CA ARG A 315 -5.91 15.77 1.36
C ARG A 315 -5.73 15.32 -0.07
N ILE A 316 -5.71 14.00 -0.27
CA ILE A 316 -5.55 13.39 -1.59
C ILE A 316 -6.80 12.62 -2.04
N ASP A 317 -7.90 12.77 -1.30
CA ASP A 317 -9.17 12.08 -1.59
C ASP A 317 -9.66 12.42 -3.00
N ASN A 318 -9.70 11.41 -3.87
CA ASN A 318 -10.00 11.54 -5.30
C ASN A 318 -9.07 12.50 -6.07
N ALA A 319 -7.87 12.79 -5.53
CA ALA A 319 -6.90 13.61 -6.23
C ALA A 319 -6.47 12.96 -7.54
N ARG A 320 -6.40 13.76 -8.60
CA ARG A 320 -6.03 13.32 -9.95
C ARG A 320 -4.84 14.09 -10.44
N PHE A 321 -3.85 13.37 -11.00
CA PHE A 321 -2.67 13.95 -11.63
C PHE A 321 -2.69 13.61 -13.12
N ARG A 322 -2.65 14.63 -13.98
CA ARG A 322 -2.46 14.42 -15.41
C ARG A 322 -0.99 14.31 -15.68
N LEU A 323 -0.56 13.13 -16.11
CA LEU A 323 0.83 12.81 -16.36
C LEU A 323 1.05 12.68 -17.88
N ARG A 324 2.11 13.30 -18.38
CA ARG A 324 2.60 13.09 -19.74
C ARG A 324 3.79 12.16 -19.66
N PHE A 325 3.74 11.10 -20.44
CA PHE A 325 4.90 10.25 -20.63
C PHE A 325 5.75 10.88 -21.73
N PRO A 326 7.00 11.26 -21.46
CA PRO A 326 7.89 11.74 -22.51
C PRO A 326 8.04 10.65 -23.57
N PRO A 327 8.18 11.00 -24.86
CA PRO A 327 8.53 10.02 -25.87
C PRO A 327 9.83 9.34 -25.43
N MET A 328 9.81 8.02 -25.33
CA MET A 328 11.03 7.25 -25.01
C MET A 328 12.09 7.61 -26.06
N PRO A 329 13.31 8.01 -25.68
CA PRO A 329 14.38 8.20 -26.63
C PRO A 329 14.57 6.90 -27.44
N GLY A 330 14.40 6.94 -28.75
CA GLY A 330 14.53 5.78 -29.62
C GLY A 330 13.26 5.19 -30.23
N LYS A 331 12.07 5.62 -29.85
CA LYS A 331 10.81 5.31 -30.55
C LYS A 331 10.29 6.52 -31.33
N SER A 332 11.13 7.13 -32.15
CA SER A 332 10.66 7.99 -33.23
C SER A 332 9.94 7.10 -34.24
N GLY A 333 8.60 7.10 -34.19
CA GLY A 333 7.80 6.49 -35.24
C GLY A 333 8.26 7.07 -36.58
N GLY A 334 8.86 6.22 -37.43
CA GLY A 334 9.11 6.56 -38.80
C GLY A 334 7.81 7.01 -39.46
N PRO A 335 7.88 7.93 -40.45
CA PRO A 335 6.69 8.40 -41.13
C PRO A 335 5.97 7.21 -41.75
N LYS A 336 4.71 7.04 -41.42
CA LYS A 336 3.81 6.16 -42.16
C LYS A 336 3.65 6.78 -43.54
N THR A 337 4.34 6.26 -44.51
CA THR A 337 4.06 6.47 -45.96
C THR A 337 2.81 5.71 -46.35
#